data_f3e909f625896e21e144bc7dba7d3bf0
#
_entry.id   f3e909f625896e21e144bc7dba7d3bf0
#
_cell.length_a   1.000
_cell.length_b   1.000
_cell.length_c   1.000
_cell.angle_alpha   90.00
_cell.angle_beta   90.00
_cell.angle_gamma   90.00
#
_symmetry.space_group_name_H-M   'P 1'
#
loop_
_entity.id
_entity.type
_entity.pdbx_description
1 polymer ?
#
loop_
_entity_poly.entity_id
_entity_poly.type
_entity_poly.pdbx_seq_one_letter_code
_entity_poly.pdbx_strand_id
1 'polypeptide(L)'
;MKFYFKSSFLLVIGMLFAPNSFFGGFIFNSPATHVKSEKKVVLSNAEKNYISKYRFEKGYEEAIEFIKKHEGFAGGKAYYDAAGIKTIGYGHVIKPGEHFPERITRQQAENLLRKDFDKAVRAAERETDTEGYKKIVVAHFIYAKGIGNFLKSNFRKKVLANEPVDDELKKWCYYRNSEGVPVRSEYIYKIRLWEIEMYNREM
;
A
#
# COMPACT_ATOMS: atom_id res chain seq x y z
N MET A 1 -0.58 2.31 21.43
CA MET A 1 0.46 1.69 20.60
C MET A 1 1.11 2.83 19.82
N LYS A 2 2.26 3.29 20.30
CA LYS A 2 2.96 4.47 19.75
C LYS A 2 3.89 3.97 18.65
N PHE A 3 3.63 4.36 17.41
CA PHE A 3 4.59 4.21 16.33
C PHE A 3 5.46 5.45 16.28
N TYR A 4 6.73 5.32 16.68
CA TYR A 4 7.74 6.34 16.45
C TYR A 4 8.51 5.99 15.19
N PHE A 5 8.34 6.81 14.16
CA PHE A 5 9.23 6.80 13.01
C PHE A 5 10.33 7.83 13.20
N LYS A 6 11.58 7.41 13.06
CA LYS A 6 12.71 8.33 12.92
C LYS A 6 12.62 9.00 11.55
N SER A 7 12.34 10.31 11.57
CA SER A 7 12.50 11.20 10.43
C SER A 7 13.95 11.60 10.26
N SER A 8 14.48 11.49 9.05
CA SER A 8 15.58 12.35 8.62
C SER A 8 15.61 12.47 7.09
N PHE A 9 15.53 13.75 6.66
CA PHE A 9 16.06 14.34 5.43
C PHE A 9 15.40 14.00 4.09
N LEU A 10 15.28 14.87 3.15
CA LEU A 10 15.76 16.20 2.77
C LEU A 10 14.87 16.84 1.70
N LEU A 11 14.84 18.13 1.74
CA LEU A 11 14.29 19.11 0.79
C LEU A 11 15.08 19.15 -0.52
N VAL A 12 14.42 19.28 -1.68
CA VAL A 12 14.88 20.04 -2.86
C VAL A 12 13.63 20.33 -3.72
N ILE A 13 13.13 21.54 -3.75
CA ILE A 13 13.27 22.74 -4.59
C ILE A 13 13.14 22.46 -6.10
N GLY A 14 12.17 23.12 -6.67
CA GLY A 14 12.42 23.72 -7.96
C GLY A 14 11.33 23.68 -9.00
N MET A 15 10.68 24.79 -9.13
CA MET A 15 10.37 25.66 -10.28
C MET A 15 9.25 25.23 -11.20
N LEU A 16 8.16 26.00 -11.15
CA LEU A 16 7.81 27.13 -12.03
C LEU A 16 7.85 26.81 -13.54
N PHE A 17 6.65 26.86 -14.15
CA PHE A 17 6.39 27.69 -15.32
C PHE A 17 4.89 27.70 -15.66
N ALA A 18 4.26 28.84 -15.52
CA ALA A 18 3.18 29.26 -16.40
C ALA A 18 3.81 30.19 -17.45
N PRO A 19 3.27 30.34 -18.62
CA PRO A 19 2.40 31.52 -18.78
C PRO A 19 1.20 31.38 -19.74
N ASN A 20 0.26 32.28 -19.53
CA ASN A 20 -0.80 32.70 -20.43
C ASN A 20 -0.37 32.91 -21.88
N SER A 21 -1.28 32.61 -22.80
CA SER A 21 -1.52 33.50 -23.95
C SER A 21 -2.91 33.27 -24.57
N PHE A 22 -3.69 34.30 -24.55
CA PHE A 22 -4.87 34.56 -25.36
C PHE A 22 -4.56 34.36 -26.83
N PHE A 23 -5.49 33.80 -27.63
CA PHE A 23 -5.91 34.36 -28.94
C PHE A 23 -7.06 33.55 -29.57
N GLY A 24 -8.15 34.28 -29.91
CA GLY A 24 -8.73 34.29 -31.23
C GLY A 24 -9.63 33.13 -31.65
N GLY A 25 -10.95 33.37 -31.65
CA GLY A 25 -11.91 32.46 -32.22
C GLY A 25 -11.72 32.20 -33.71
N PHE A 26 -11.81 30.91 -34.08
CA PHE A 26 -12.19 30.48 -35.41
C PHE A 26 -13.15 29.31 -35.24
N ILE A 27 -14.38 29.51 -35.71
CA ILE A 27 -15.39 28.47 -35.81
C ILE A 27 -15.00 27.60 -37.01
N PHE A 28 -14.41 26.44 -36.76
CA PHE A 28 -14.28 25.37 -37.75
C PHE A 28 -15.44 24.42 -37.59
N ASN A 29 -16.34 24.42 -38.57
CA ASN A 29 -17.27 23.31 -38.79
C ASN A 29 -16.45 22.07 -39.14
N SER A 30 -16.20 21.21 -38.18
CA SER A 30 -15.64 19.87 -38.42
C SER A 30 -16.76 18.94 -38.88
N PRO A 31 -16.56 18.19 -39.98
CA PRO A 31 -17.49 17.14 -40.35
C PRO A 31 -17.54 16.09 -39.25
N ALA A 32 -18.76 15.60 -38.99
CA ALA A 32 -19.03 14.55 -38.01
C ALA A 32 -18.07 13.36 -38.24
N THR A 33 -17.06 13.25 -37.38
CA THR A 33 -16.22 12.06 -37.30
C THR A 33 -17.07 10.90 -36.80
N HIS A 34 -17.30 9.91 -37.64
CA HIS A 34 -17.83 8.61 -37.27
C HIS A 34 -16.98 8.07 -36.09
N VAL A 35 -17.51 8.18 -34.87
CA VAL A 35 -16.96 7.49 -33.72
C VAL A 35 -17.16 5.98 -34.01
N LYS A 36 -16.09 5.33 -34.46
CA LYS A 36 -16.06 3.87 -34.51
C LYS A 36 -16.32 3.39 -33.09
N SER A 37 -17.44 2.67 -32.90
CA SER A 37 -17.73 2.01 -31.64
C SER A 37 -16.56 1.08 -31.33
N GLU A 38 -15.80 1.39 -30.29
CA GLU A 38 -14.75 0.49 -29.79
C GLU A 38 -15.43 -0.82 -29.39
N LYS A 39 -15.09 -1.90 -30.09
CA LYS A 39 -15.55 -3.24 -29.74
C LYS A 39 -14.98 -3.55 -28.35
N LYS A 40 -15.85 -3.59 -27.35
CA LYS A 40 -15.49 -4.02 -26.00
C LYS A 40 -14.89 -5.43 -26.10
N VAL A 41 -13.59 -5.54 -25.88
CA VAL A 41 -12.88 -6.83 -25.87
C VAL A 41 -13.40 -7.65 -24.69
N VAL A 42 -14.04 -8.78 -24.96
CA VAL A 42 -14.51 -9.70 -23.92
C VAL A 42 -13.41 -10.74 -23.70
N LEU A 43 -12.72 -10.64 -22.59
CA LEU A 43 -11.67 -11.58 -22.20
C LEU A 43 -12.28 -12.93 -21.79
N SER A 44 -11.65 -14.01 -22.19
CA SER A 44 -11.93 -15.36 -21.70
C SER A 44 -11.59 -15.50 -20.22
N ASN A 45 -12.12 -16.51 -19.53
CA ASN A 45 -11.79 -16.76 -18.13
C ASN A 45 -10.29 -17.07 -17.92
N ALA A 46 -9.65 -17.74 -18.89
CA ALA A 46 -8.22 -18.00 -18.83
C ALA A 46 -7.38 -16.72 -18.89
N GLU A 47 -7.75 -15.77 -19.78
CA GLU A 47 -7.08 -14.47 -19.86
C GLU A 47 -7.29 -13.63 -18.59
N LYS A 48 -8.50 -13.62 -18.04
CA LYS A 48 -8.79 -12.93 -16.76
C LYS A 48 -7.95 -13.50 -15.63
N ASN A 49 -7.88 -14.82 -15.50
CA ASN A 49 -7.07 -15.49 -14.48
C ASN A 49 -5.56 -15.19 -14.65
N TYR A 50 -5.06 -15.20 -15.89
CA TYR A 50 -3.68 -14.85 -16.18
C TYR A 50 -3.36 -13.40 -15.78
N ILE A 51 -4.23 -12.46 -16.14
CA ILE A 51 -4.06 -11.04 -15.80
C ILE A 51 -4.12 -10.84 -14.29
N SER A 52 -5.05 -11.46 -13.60
CA SER A 52 -5.19 -11.38 -12.14
C SER A 52 -3.93 -11.91 -11.44
N LYS A 53 -3.43 -13.07 -11.87
CA LYS A 53 -2.18 -13.64 -11.36
C LYS A 53 -0.97 -12.73 -11.60
N TYR A 54 -0.81 -12.21 -12.83
CA TYR A 54 0.28 -11.29 -13.15
C TYR A 54 0.23 -10.02 -12.29
N ARG A 55 -0.96 -9.42 -12.11
CA ARG A 55 -1.15 -8.23 -11.28
C ARG A 55 -0.84 -8.52 -9.81
N PHE A 56 -1.21 -9.69 -9.32
CA PHE A 56 -0.88 -10.13 -7.97
C PHE A 56 0.64 -10.24 -7.78
N GLU A 57 1.33 -10.98 -8.66
CA GLU A 57 2.79 -11.18 -8.56
C GLU A 57 3.54 -9.85 -8.62
N LYS A 58 3.18 -8.97 -9.58
CA LYS A 58 3.77 -7.65 -9.72
C LYS A 58 3.48 -6.77 -8.50
N GLY A 59 2.25 -6.72 -8.03
CA GLY A 59 1.84 -5.95 -6.86
C GLY A 59 2.50 -6.46 -5.58
N TYR A 60 2.72 -7.77 -5.46
CA TYR A 60 3.41 -8.37 -4.33
C TYR A 60 4.86 -7.85 -4.23
N GLU A 61 5.60 -7.90 -5.33
CA GLU A 61 6.98 -7.39 -5.33
C GLU A 61 7.05 -5.88 -5.09
N GLU A 62 6.13 -5.10 -5.68
CA GLU A 62 6.02 -3.66 -5.39
C GLU A 62 5.74 -3.40 -3.90
N ALA A 63 4.88 -4.19 -3.26
CA ALA A 63 4.58 -4.06 -1.83
C ALA A 63 5.79 -4.41 -0.96
N ILE A 64 6.53 -5.46 -1.28
CA ILE A 64 7.76 -5.82 -0.56
C ILE A 64 8.79 -4.69 -0.65
N GLU A 65 9.06 -4.16 -1.85
CA GLU A 65 9.99 -3.04 -2.02
C GLU A 65 9.49 -1.77 -1.32
N PHE A 66 8.19 -1.50 -1.38
CA PHE A 66 7.57 -0.39 -0.67
C PHE A 66 7.76 -0.50 0.84
N ILE A 67 7.49 -1.66 1.44
CA ILE A 67 7.66 -1.90 2.87
C ILE A 67 9.14 -1.77 3.24
N LYS A 68 10.07 -2.37 2.48
CA LYS A 68 11.51 -2.25 2.72
C LYS A 68 11.97 -0.79 2.76
N LYS A 69 11.45 0.03 1.85
CA LYS A 69 11.77 1.45 1.77
C LYS A 69 11.23 2.24 2.97
N HIS A 70 10.04 1.89 3.45
CA HIS A 70 9.33 2.64 4.49
C HIS A 70 9.69 2.17 5.90
N GLU A 71 9.84 0.87 6.14
CA GLU A 71 10.28 0.35 7.45
C GLU A 71 11.77 0.56 7.66
N GLY A 72 12.57 0.52 6.58
CA GLY A 72 14.01 0.56 6.64
C GLY A 72 14.61 -0.72 7.22
N PHE A 73 15.88 -0.97 6.92
CA PHE A 73 16.62 -2.05 7.54
C PHE A 73 17.28 -1.56 8.83
N ALA A 74 16.69 -1.88 9.97
CA ALA A 74 17.20 -1.45 11.29
C ALA A 74 18.53 -2.14 11.68
N GLY A 75 19.13 -2.90 10.76
CA GLY A 75 20.34 -3.66 10.99
C GLY A 75 20.03 -5.15 11.20
N GLY A 76 21.11 -5.95 11.27
CA GLY A 76 20.96 -7.39 11.43
C GLY A 76 20.77 -7.85 12.87
N LYS A 77 21.01 -6.99 13.87
CA LYS A 77 20.83 -7.32 15.29
C LYS A 77 19.38 -7.08 15.72
N ALA A 78 18.91 -7.92 16.65
CA ALA A 78 17.65 -7.66 17.34
C ALA A 78 17.72 -6.38 18.18
N TYR A 79 16.63 -5.62 18.21
CA TYR A 79 16.49 -4.38 18.98
C TYR A 79 15.10 -4.31 19.61
N TYR A 80 14.91 -3.41 20.55
CA TYR A 80 13.58 -3.10 21.09
C TYR A 80 13.04 -1.86 20.37
N ASP A 81 11.84 -1.96 19.83
CA ASP A 81 11.17 -0.81 19.23
C ASP A 81 10.69 0.20 20.30
N ALA A 82 10.08 1.30 19.86
CA ALA A 82 9.57 2.32 20.76
C ALA A 82 8.45 1.84 21.71
N ALA A 83 7.82 0.70 21.42
CA ALA A 83 6.84 0.06 22.27
C ALA A 83 7.46 -0.98 23.21
N GLY A 84 8.80 -1.16 23.17
CA GLY A 84 9.51 -2.18 23.94
C GLY A 84 9.36 -3.59 23.39
N ILE A 85 8.97 -3.73 22.14
CA ILE A 85 8.79 -5.03 21.47
C ILE A 85 10.09 -5.44 20.78
N LYS A 86 10.58 -6.65 21.08
CA LYS A 86 11.80 -7.18 20.49
C LYS A 86 11.62 -7.47 19.00
N THR A 87 12.40 -6.84 18.16
CA THR A 87 12.23 -6.76 16.72
C THR A 87 13.55 -7.00 16.00
N ILE A 88 13.52 -7.46 14.74
CA ILE A 88 14.71 -7.68 13.91
C ILE A 88 14.42 -7.37 12.43
N GLY A 89 15.44 -6.98 11.69
CA GLY A 89 15.38 -6.78 10.22
C GLY A 89 14.49 -5.63 9.80
N TYR A 90 13.47 -5.89 9.02
CA TYR A 90 12.46 -4.93 8.53
C TYR A 90 11.21 -4.89 9.43
N GLY A 91 11.39 -4.94 10.74
CA GLY A 91 10.26 -4.84 11.67
C GLY A 91 9.64 -6.18 12.06
N HIS A 92 10.31 -7.31 11.80
CA HIS A 92 9.82 -8.61 12.27
C HIS A 92 9.82 -8.68 13.79
N VAL A 93 8.65 -8.87 14.41
CA VAL A 93 8.49 -9.07 15.85
C VAL A 93 8.94 -10.48 16.22
N ILE A 94 9.97 -10.58 17.05
CA ILE A 94 10.48 -11.87 17.53
C ILE A 94 9.50 -12.45 18.53
N LYS A 95 8.95 -13.62 18.21
CA LYS A 95 7.97 -14.31 19.05
C LYS A 95 8.67 -15.25 20.05
N PRO A 96 7.99 -15.60 21.15
CA PRO A 96 8.49 -16.65 22.03
C PRO A 96 8.81 -17.94 21.26
N GLY A 97 10.02 -18.48 21.48
CA GLY A 97 10.51 -19.67 20.78
C GLY A 97 11.19 -19.40 19.43
N GLU A 98 11.19 -18.18 18.92
CA GLU A 98 11.98 -17.82 17.75
C GLU A 98 13.42 -17.47 18.17
N HIS A 99 14.39 -18.10 17.50
CA HIS A 99 15.82 -17.90 17.74
C HIS A 99 16.48 -17.39 16.47
N PHE A 100 17.28 -16.34 16.61
CA PHE A 100 18.05 -15.75 15.54
C PHE A 100 19.53 -15.72 15.91
N PRO A 101 20.44 -15.82 14.92
CA PRO A 101 21.85 -15.57 15.18
C PRO A 101 22.06 -14.11 15.66
N GLU A 102 23.24 -13.81 16.21
CA GLU A 102 23.55 -12.45 16.68
C GLU A 102 23.29 -11.38 15.61
N ARG A 103 23.50 -11.74 14.35
CA ARG A 103 23.19 -10.89 13.19
C ARG A 103 22.59 -11.72 12.06
N ILE A 104 21.55 -11.16 11.42
CA ILE A 104 21.00 -11.65 10.17
C ILE A 104 21.44 -10.76 9.00
N THR A 105 21.52 -11.34 7.82
CA THR A 105 21.78 -10.62 6.57
C THR A 105 20.53 -9.86 6.09
N ARG A 106 20.70 -8.91 5.15
CA ARG A 106 19.56 -8.26 4.49
C ARG A 106 18.64 -9.26 3.79
N GLN A 107 19.20 -10.30 3.16
CA GLN A 107 18.42 -11.35 2.53
C GLN A 107 17.58 -12.14 3.53
N GLN A 108 18.15 -12.49 4.69
CA GLN A 108 17.41 -13.16 5.75
C GLN A 108 16.29 -12.27 6.31
N ALA A 109 16.56 -10.97 6.49
CA ALA A 109 15.54 -10.00 6.90
C ALA A 109 14.42 -9.85 5.86
N GLU A 110 14.73 -9.84 4.56
CA GLU A 110 13.73 -9.83 3.50
C GLU A 110 12.89 -11.11 3.49
N ASN A 111 13.51 -12.26 3.70
CA ASN A 111 12.76 -13.53 3.81
C ASN A 111 11.79 -13.52 5.01
N LEU A 112 12.16 -12.91 6.13
CA LEU A 112 11.24 -12.71 7.27
C LEU A 112 10.08 -11.76 6.90
N LEU A 113 10.38 -10.64 6.25
CA LEU A 113 9.37 -9.71 5.76
C LEU A 113 8.36 -10.41 4.84
N ARG A 114 8.85 -11.15 3.83
CA ARG A 114 7.99 -11.92 2.92
C ARG A 114 7.11 -12.91 3.69
N LYS A 115 7.69 -13.67 4.63
CA LYS A 115 6.94 -14.60 5.48
C LYS A 115 5.84 -13.90 6.30
N ASP A 116 6.09 -12.70 6.81
CA ASP A 116 5.09 -11.94 7.56
C ASP A 116 4.03 -11.34 6.63
N PHE A 117 4.43 -10.84 5.47
CA PHE A 117 3.49 -10.33 4.46
C PHE A 117 2.61 -11.45 3.90
N ASP A 118 3.14 -12.66 3.68
CA ASP A 118 2.35 -13.84 3.28
C ASP A 118 1.24 -14.20 4.27
N LYS A 119 1.45 -13.97 5.57
CA LYS A 119 0.38 -14.14 6.57
C LYS A 119 -0.76 -13.15 6.34
N ALA A 120 -0.42 -11.91 5.97
CA ALA A 120 -1.41 -10.89 5.65
C ALA A 120 -2.13 -11.18 4.32
N VAL A 121 -1.42 -11.69 3.31
CA VAL A 121 -2.00 -12.17 2.05
C VAL A 121 -3.02 -13.27 2.31
N ARG A 122 -2.65 -14.31 3.05
CA ARG A 122 -3.58 -15.38 3.43
C ARG A 122 -4.78 -14.87 4.25
N ALA A 123 -4.59 -13.83 5.06
CA ALA A 123 -5.70 -13.21 5.77
C ALA A 123 -6.63 -12.46 4.80
N ALA A 124 -6.08 -11.72 3.83
CA ALA A 124 -6.86 -11.06 2.79
C ALA A 124 -7.70 -12.06 1.98
N GLU A 125 -7.10 -13.20 1.60
CA GLU A 125 -7.77 -14.29 0.87
C GLU A 125 -8.92 -14.93 1.64
N ARG A 126 -8.81 -15.04 2.96
CA ARG A 126 -9.90 -15.58 3.78
C ARG A 126 -11.05 -14.61 3.99
N GLU A 127 -10.74 -13.32 3.98
CA GLU A 127 -11.68 -12.28 4.41
C GLU A 127 -12.33 -11.52 3.26
N THR A 128 -11.83 -11.68 2.05
CA THR A 128 -12.33 -10.99 0.85
C THR A 128 -12.13 -11.83 -0.41
N ASP A 129 -12.93 -11.55 -1.44
CA ASP A 129 -12.80 -12.14 -2.78
C ASP A 129 -11.95 -11.25 -3.70
N THR A 130 -11.10 -10.38 -3.14
CA THR A 130 -10.27 -9.50 -3.95
C THR A 130 -9.16 -10.27 -4.65
N GLU A 131 -8.79 -9.79 -5.84
CA GLU A 131 -7.74 -10.37 -6.67
C GLU A 131 -6.70 -9.30 -7.07
N GLY A 132 -5.60 -9.71 -7.70
CA GLY A 132 -4.61 -8.84 -8.29
C GLY A 132 -4.10 -7.77 -7.31
N TYR A 133 -4.04 -6.54 -7.77
CA TYR A 133 -3.58 -5.39 -6.96
C TYR A 133 -4.48 -5.11 -5.75
N LYS A 134 -5.80 -5.32 -5.87
CA LYS A 134 -6.73 -5.10 -4.76
C LYS A 134 -6.42 -6.02 -3.58
N LYS A 135 -6.14 -7.31 -3.85
CA LYS A 135 -5.71 -8.26 -2.82
C LYS A 135 -4.44 -7.79 -2.10
N ILE A 136 -3.47 -7.27 -2.85
CA ILE A 136 -2.21 -6.75 -2.29
C ILE A 136 -2.47 -5.56 -1.37
N VAL A 137 -3.36 -4.64 -1.74
CA VAL A 137 -3.69 -3.48 -0.89
C VAL A 137 -4.39 -3.92 0.40
N VAL A 138 -5.32 -4.87 0.32
CA VAL A 138 -5.97 -5.45 1.52
C VAL A 138 -4.92 -6.11 2.42
N ALA A 139 -4.02 -6.90 1.83
CA ALA A 139 -2.93 -7.55 2.56
C ALA A 139 -1.98 -6.53 3.21
N HIS A 140 -1.61 -5.46 2.48
CA HIS A 140 -0.76 -4.39 3.01
C HIS A 140 -1.43 -3.66 4.19
N PHE A 141 -2.72 -3.36 4.07
CA PHE A 141 -3.47 -2.78 5.18
C PHE A 141 -3.48 -3.71 6.41
N ILE A 142 -3.72 -5.02 6.22
CA ILE A 142 -3.70 -6.02 7.30
C ILE A 142 -2.30 -6.12 7.91
N TYR A 143 -1.24 -6.11 7.09
CA TYR A 143 0.15 -6.11 7.55
C TYR A 143 0.44 -4.90 8.44
N ALA A 144 0.07 -3.70 7.99
CA ALA A 144 0.37 -2.45 8.67
C ALA A 144 -0.51 -2.15 9.88
N LYS A 145 -1.77 -2.60 9.88
CA LYS A 145 -2.78 -2.24 10.91
C LYS A 145 -3.27 -3.44 11.72
N GLY A 146 -2.98 -4.64 11.28
CA GLY A 146 -3.43 -5.88 11.89
C GLY A 146 -4.83 -6.31 11.45
N ILE A 147 -5.05 -7.62 11.42
CA ILE A 147 -6.32 -8.23 11.00
C ILE A 147 -7.52 -7.75 11.85
N GLY A 148 -7.34 -7.56 13.16
CA GLY A 148 -8.43 -7.11 14.04
C GLY A 148 -8.96 -5.72 13.70
N ASN A 149 -8.09 -4.80 13.26
CA ASN A 149 -8.50 -3.48 12.78
C ASN A 149 -9.20 -3.59 11.42
N PHE A 150 -8.67 -4.42 10.52
CA PHE A 150 -9.31 -4.66 9.22
C PHE A 150 -10.73 -5.17 9.36
N LEU A 151 -10.97 -6.20 10.16
CA LEU A 151 -12.29 -6.80 10.36
C LEU A 151 -13.35 -5.82 10.87
N LYS A 152 -12.95 -4.81 11.65
CA LYS A 152 -13.83 -3.78 12.22
C LYS A 152 -13.95 -2.53 11.35
N SER A 153 -13.16 -2.43 10.27
CA SER A 153 -13.06 -1.21 9.48
C SER A 153 -14.22 -1.02 8.49
N ASN A 154 -14.53 0.23 8.18
CA ASN A 154 -15.38 0.55 7.04
C ASN A 154 -14.66 0.27 5.71
N PHE A 155 -13.32 0.26 5.70
CA PHE A 155 -12.55 -0.16 4.54
C PHE A 155 -12.94 -1.58 4.11
N ARG A 156 -12.99 -2.56 5.05
CA ARG A 156 -13.45 -3.92 4.75
C ARG A 156 -14.87 -3.95 4.20
N LYS A 157 -15.79 -3.18 4.80
CA LYS A 157 -17.19 -3.13 4.34
C LYS A 157 -17.29 -2.68 2.88
N LYS A 158 -16.53 -1.64 2.51
CA LYS A 158 -16.47 -1.14 1.13
C LYS A 158 -15.84 -2.13 0.16
N VAL A 159 -14.75 -2.79 0.58
CA VAL A 159 -14.13 -3.87 -0.22
C VAL A 159 -15.15 -4.96 -0.54
N LEU A 160 -15.87 -5.45 0.47
CA LEU A 160 -16.89 -6.51 0.28
C LEU A 160 -18.09 -6.06 -0.56
N ALA A 161 -18.45 -4.79 -0.50
CA ALA A 161 -19.50 -4.19 -1.31
C ALA A 161 -19.03 -3.80 -2.74
N ASN A 162 -17.74 -3.98 -3.05
CA ASN A 162 -17.11 -3.49 -4.28
C ASN A 162 -17.34 -1.98 -4.51
N GLU A 163 -17.28 -1.19 -3.42
CA GLU A 163 -17.41 0.26 -3.42
C GLU A 163 -16.04 0.97 -3.44
N PRO A 164 -15.98 2.26 -3.85
CA PRO A 164 -14.76 3.06 -3.76
C PRO A 164 -14.22 3.13 -2.33
N VAL A 165 -12.92 2.89 -2.16
CA VAL A 165 -12.26 2.76 -0.85
C VAL A 165 -11.43 3.96 -0.43
N ASP A 166 -11.22 4.91 -1.34
CA ASP A 166 -10.26 6.01 -1.23
C ASP A 166 -10.43 6.81 0.07
N ASP A 167 -11.66 7.26 0.37
CA ASP A 167 -11.93 8.08 1.54
C ASP A 167 -11.78 7.32 2.84
N GLU A 168 -12.05 6.01 2.82
CA GLU A 168 -11.85 5.17 4.01
C GLU A 168 -10.37 4.93 4.29
N LEU A 169 -9.56 4.66 3.26
CA LEU A 169 -8.12 4.51 3.42
C LEU A 169 -7.47 5.79 3.94
N LYS A 170 -7.86 6.97 3.43
CA LYS A 170 -7.35 8.27 3.89
C LYS A 170 -7.56 8.51 5.38
N LYS A 171 -8.62 7.96 5.98
CA LYS A 171 -8.91 8.09 7.42
C LYS A 171 -7.89 7.36 8.31
N TRP A 172 -7.11 6.42 7.77
CA TRP A 172 -6.14 5.62 8.53
C TRP A 172 -4.73 6.24 8.59
N CYS A 173 -4.63 7.57 8.55
CA CYS A 173 -3.38 8.31 8.63
C CYS A 173 -3.18 9.06 9.95
N TYR A 174 -4.06 8.88 10.94
CA TYR A 174 -3.95 9.52 12.22
C TYR A 174 -3.27 8.64 13.27
N TYR A 175 -2.50 9.26 14.14
CA TYR A 175 -1.98 8.67 15.37
C TYR A 175 -2.35 9.57 16.57
N ARG A 176 -2.26 9.05 17.78
CA ARG A 176 -2.43 9.87 18.98
C ARG A 176 -1.07 10.34 19.47
N ASN A 177 -0.94 11.64 19.70
CA ASN A 177 0.26 12.22 20.31
C ASN A 177 0.37 11.86 21.81
N SER A 178 1.36 12.39 22.51
CA SER A 178 1.56 12.16 23.96
C SER A 178 0.40 12.62 24.83
N GLU A 179 -0.39 13.57 24.34
CA GLU A 179 -1.58 14.12 25.01
C GLU A 179 -2.87 13.37 24.66
N GLY A 180 -2.78 12.33 23.83
CA GLY A 180 -3.93 11.55 23.35
C GLY A 180 -4.71 12.20 22.21
N VAL A 181 -4.26 13.35 21.70
CA VAL A 181 -4.93 14.09 20.63
C VAL A 181 -4.65 13.40 19.28
N PRO A 182 -5.67 13.19 18.42
CA PRO A 182 -5.46 12.68 17.08
C PRO A 182 -4.68 13.69 16.22
N VAL A 183 -3.53 13.26 15.70
CA VAL A 183 -2.70 14.06 14.80
C VAL A 183 -2.54 13.31 13.48
N ARG A 184 -2.71 14.02 12.37
CA ARG A 184 -2.47 13.46 11.03
C ARG A 184 -0.98 13.27 10.80
N SER A 185 -0.59 12.09 10.36
CA SER A 185 0.77 11.81 9.91
C SER A 185 0.85 11.94 8.40
N GLU A 186 1.59 12.92 7.92
CA GLU A 186 1.85 13.06 6.47
C GLU A 186 2.59 11.84 5.91
N TYR A 187 3.43 11.21 6.70
CA TYR A 187 4.10 9.98 6.33
C TYR A 187 3.11 8.83 6.11
N ILE A 188 2.22 8.57 7.07
CA ILE A 188 1.20 7.53 6.93
C ILE A 188 0.21 7.88 5.82
N TYR A 189 -0.10 9.16 5.62
CA TYR A 189 -0.97 9.61 4.55
C TYR A 189 -0.42 9.27 3.16
N LYS A 190 0.90 9.43 2.94
CA LYS A 190 1.56 9.01 1.69
C LYS A 190 1.45 7.49 1.47
N ILE A 191 1.53 6.69 2.53
CA ILE A 191 1.29 5.24 2.44
C ILE A 191 -0.15 4.97 1.98
N ARG A 192 -1.14 5.68 2.54
CA ARG A 192 -2.55 5.54 2.12
C ARG A 192 -2.75 5.94 0.65
N LEU A 193 -2.08 7.00 0.17
CA LEU A 193 -2.15 7.40 -1.24
C LEU A 193 -1.58 6.33 -2.17
N TRP A 194 -0.47 5.71 -1.81
CA TRP A 194 0.09 4.60 -2.56
C TRP A 194 -0.87 3.39 -2.60
N GLU A 195 -1.51 3.05 -1.48
CA GLU A 195 -2.52 2.00 -1.44
C GLU A 195 -3.71 2.31 -2.35
N ILE A 196 -4.20 3.55 -2.34
CA ILE A 196 -5.29 4.00 -3.20
C ILE A 196 -4.90 3.89 -4.68
N GLU A 197 -3.72 4.40 -5.04
CA GLU A 197 -3.21 4.31 -6.40
C GLU A 197 -3.13 2.85 -6.87
N MET A 198 -2.56 1.95 -6.07
CA MET A 198 -2.44 0.54 -6.40
C MET A 198 -3.82 -0.14 -6.49
N TYR A 199 -4.74 0.15 -5.57
CA TYR A 199 -6.09 -0.44 -5.57
C TYR A 199 -6.87 -0.11 -6.84
N ASN A 200 -6.68 1.09 -7.37
CA ASN A 200 -7.40 1.60 -8.55
C ASN A 200 -6.73 1.26 -9.89
N ARG A 201 -5.56 0.63 -9.90
CA ARG A 201 -4.85 0.24 -11.14
C ARG A 201 -5.55 -0.83 -11.98
N GLU A 202 -6.56 -1.49 -11.44
CA GLU A 202 -7.28 -2.55 -12.15
C GLU A 202 -8.39 -2.05 -13.07
N MET A 203 -8.68 -0.77 -13.05
CA MET A 203 -9.72 -0.18 -13.89
C MET A 203 -9.21 0.16 -15.30
#